data_82c73d9bf1c8dfd213dd372335b36f62
#
_entry.id   82c73d9bf1c8dfd213dd372335b36f62
#
_cell.length_a   1.000
_cell.length_b   1.000
_cell.length_c   1.000
_cell.angle_alpha   90.00
_cell.angle_beta   90.00
_cell.angle_gamma   90.00
#
_symmetry.space_group_name_H-M   'P 1'
#
loop_
_entity.id
_entity.type
_entity.pdbx_description
1 polymer ?
#
loop_
_entity_poly.entity_id
_entity_poly.type
_entity_poly.pdbx_seq_one_letter_code
_entity_poly.pdbx_strand_id
1 'polypeptide(L)'
;MKLGKLYLNGKEIPRKPAKNYIADCYNQIGKRVKCQIRQFVETLPSGKQYTVLKRYDSGPLNNTKVFVVPSGKYFAMGDNRDNSQDSRVLDLVGFIPEKNLVGRAEILFFSVNGLAEIWEFWKWPAAIRFTRFFQSID
;
A
#
# COMPACT_ATOMS: atom_id res chain seq x y z
N MET A 1 2.61 13.25 -8.11
CA MET A 1 1.37 13.51 -7.31
C MET A 1 1.23 14.99 -7.02
N LYS A 2 0.01 15.49 -6.86
CA LYS A 2 -0.31 16.86 -6.41
C LYS A 2 -1.39 16.78 -5.32
N LEU A 3 -1.14 17.39 -4.18
CA LEU A 3 -2.06 17.39 -3.03
C LEU A 3 -2.59 15.97 -2.71
N GLY A 4 -1.72 14.98 -2.76
CA GLY A 4 -2.04 13.59 -2.49
C GLY A 4 -2.89 12.88 -3.53
N LYS A 5 -3.15 13.48 -4.68
CA LYS A 5 -3.85 12.86 -5.81
C LYS A 5 -2.85 12.34 -6.84
N LEU A 6 -3.16 11.19 -7.42
CA LEU A 6 -2.35 10.58 -8.47
C LEU A 6 -2.70 11.20 -9.83
N TYR A 7 -1.67 11.44 -10.64
CA TYR A 7 -1.81 11.85 -12.04
C TYR A 7 -1.06 10.86 -12.92
N LEU A 8 -1.70 10.38 -13.97
CA LEU A 8 -1.11 9.51 -14.98
C LEU A 8 -1.22 10.18 -16.35
N ASN A 9 -0.08 10.38 -17.00
CA ASN A 9 0.00 11.07 -18.29
C ASN A 9 -0.73 12.45 -18.28
N GLY A 10 -0.54 13.22 -17.21
CA GLY A 10 -1.13 14.54 -17.03
C GLY A 10 -2.60 14.56 -16.58
N LYS A 11 -3.29 13.41 -16.56
CA LYS A 11 -4.69 13.31 -16.13
C LYS A 11 -4.78 12.86 -14.68
N GLU A 12 -5.64 13.50 -13.90
CA GLU A 12 -5.94 13.07 -12.53
C GLU A 12 -6.64 11.71 -12.55
N ILE A 13 -6.18 10.80 -11.69
CA ILE A 13 -6.86 9.51 -11.46
C ILE A 13 -8.04 9.76 -10.54
N PRO A 14 -9.27 9.49 -11.00
CA PRO A 14 -10.47 9.67 -10.19
C PRO A 14 -10.40 8.80 -8.92
N ARG A 15 -10.78 9.37 -7.79
CA ARG A 15 -10.90 8.64 -6.53
C ARG A 15 -12.21 8.94 -5.83
N LYS A 16 -12.81 7.92 -5.22
CA LYS A 16 -14.03 8.03 -4.41
C LYS A 16 -13.73 7.60 -2.98
N PRO A 17 -14.27 8.29 -1.96
CA PRO A 17 -14.17 7.82 -0.58
C PRO A 17 -14.78 6.44 -0.42
N ALA A 18 -14.14 5.60 0.40
CA ALA A 18 -14.65 4.32 0.83
C ALA A 18 -14.78 4.29 2.36
N LYS A 19 -15.27 3.17 2.92
CA LYS A 19 -15.35 2.99 4.36
C LYS A 19 -13.94 3.04 4.96
N ASN A 20 -13.74 3.86 6.00
CA ASN A 20 -12.45 3.98 6.63
C ASN A 20 -11.90 2.62 7.10
N TYR A 21 -10.62 2.42 6.89
CA TYR A 21 -9.90 1.24 7.37
C TYR A 21 -9.56 1.40 8.85
N ILE A 22 -9.84 0.37 9.65
CA ILE A 22 -9.46 0.33 11.06
C ILE A 22 -8.14 -0.42 11.20
N ALA A 23 -7.12 0.28 11.63
CA ALA A 23 -5.78 -0.27 11.84
C ALA A 23 -5.41 -0.27 13.32
N ASP A 24 -4.44 -1.11 13.67
CA ASP A 24 -3.72 -1.00 14.92
C ASP A 24 -2.61 0.05 14.76
N CYS A 25 -2.59 1.03 15.65
CA CYS A 25 -1.61 2.10 15.70
C CYS A 25 -1.02 2.19 17.10
N TYR A 26 0.09 2.91 17.23
CA TYR A 26 0.66 3.25 18.54
C TYR A 26 0.40 4.74 18.81
N ASN A 27 -0.05 5.06 20.01
CA ASN A 27 -0.18 6.44 20.46
C ASN A 27 1.17 7.02 20.89
N GLN A 28 1.19 8.28 21.33
CA GLN A 28 2.41 8.99 21.74
C GLN A 28 3.16 8.34 22.91
N ILE A 29 2.49 7.52 23.71
CA ILE A 29 3.09 6.79 24.84
C ILE A 29 3.38 5.31 24.48
N GLY A 30 3.38 4.97 23.20
CA GLY A 30 3.67 3.61 22.73
C GLY A 30 2.58 2.56 22.98
N LYS A 31 1.39 2.96 23.45
CA LYS A 31 0.27 2.04 23.65
C LYS A 31 -0.45 1.76 22.34
N ARG A 32 -0.76 0.47 22.06
CA ARG A 32 -1.54 0.04 20.92
C ARG A 32 -2.98 0.53 21.03
N VAL A 33 -3.46 1.21 20.00
CA VAL A 33 -4.82 1.76 19.88
C VAL A 33 -5.39 1.48 18.50
N LYS A 34 -6.71 1.48 18.37
CA LYS A 34 -7.35 1.46 17.06
C LYS A 34 -7.38 2.87 16.47
N CYS A 35 -6.93 3.01 15.23
CA CYS A 35 -7.02 4.26 14.48
C CYS A 35 -7.79 4.07 13.19
N GLN A 36 -8.43 5.12 12.73
CA GLN A 36 -9.12 5.17 11.45
C GLN A 36 -8.19 5.78 10.40
N ILE A 37 -8.03 5.08 9.28
CA ILE A 37 -7.28 5.55 8.13
C ILE A 37 -8.27 5.76 7.00
N ARG A 38 -8.24 6.93 6.37
CA ARG A 38 -9.08 7.22 5.21
C ARG A 38 -8.76 6.26 4.09
N GLN A 39 -9.80 5.70 3.50
CA GLN A 39 -9.71 4.77 2.39
C GLN A 39 -10.41 5.36 1.18
N PHE A 40 -9.82 5.15 0.01
CA PHE A 40 -10.36 5.59 -1.26
C PHE A 40 -10.28 4.47 -2.27
N VAL A 41 -11.20 4.45 -3.23
CA VAL A 41 -11.11 3.64 -4.44
C VAL A 41 -10.64 4.54 -5.57
N GLU A 42 -9.50 4.22 -6.16
CA GLU A 42 -8.97 4.86 -7.36
C GLU A 42 -9.35 4.03 -8.59
N THR A 43 -9.66 4.71 -9.70
CA THR A 43 -10.06 4.08 -10.97
C THR A 43 -9.06 4.44 -12.06
N LEU A 44 -8.34 3.46 -12.57
CA LEU A 44 -7.40 3.63 -13.68
C LEU A 44 -8.14 3.91 -15.01
N PRO A 45 -7.46 4.48 -16.02
CA PRO A 45 -8.04 4.66 -17.35
C PRO A 45 -8.54 3.38 -18.03
N SER A 46 -7.98 2.23 -17.62
CA SER A 46 -8.44 0.89 -18.06
C SER A 46 -9.77 0.45 -17.43
N GLY A 47 -10.33 1.24 -16.49
CA GLY A 47 -11.49 0.86 -15.69
C GLY A 47 -11.15 0.01 -14.44
N LYS A 48 -9.91 -0.48 -14.30
CA LYS A 48 -9.51 -1.22 -13.09
C LYS A 48 -9.59 -0.32 -11.87
N GLN A 49 -10.22 -0.85 -10.82
CA GLN A 49 -10.36 -0.18 -9.53
C GLN A 49 -9.47 -0.88 -8.49
N TYR A 50 -8.92 -0.10 -7.58
CA TYR A 50 -8.17 -0.60 -6.44
C TYR A 50 -8.29 0.36 -5.26
N THR A 51 -8.06 -0.18 -4.08
CA THR A 51 -8.22 0.55 -2.83
C THR A 51 -6.89 1.12 -2.38
N VAL A 52 -6.90 2.36 -1.88
CA VAL A 52 -5.73 3.02 -1.31
C VAL A 52 -6.02 3.59 0.07
N LEU A 53 -5.03 3.55 0.93
CA LEU A 53 -5.07 4.13 2.27
C LEU A 53 -4.32 5.45 2.28
N LYS A 54 -4.88 6.44 2.99
CA LYS A 54 -4.31 7.77 3.05
C LYS A 54 -4.54 8.43 4.41
N ARG A 55 -3.44 8.84 5.03
CA ARG A 55 -3.47 9.50 6.36
C ARG A 55 -3.48 11.02 6.23
N TYR A 56 -2.68 11.54 5.29
CA TYR A 56 -2.41 12.98 5.14
C TYR A 56 -2.66 13.43 3.71
N ASP A 57 -3.02 14.69 3.51
CA ASP A 57 -3.11 15.32 2.18
C ASP A 57 -1.84 16.11 1.85
N SER A 58 -0.99 16.35 2.83
CA SER A 58 0.31 17.01 2.71
C SER A 58 1.44 16.04 3.08
N GLY A 59 2.67 16.37 2.70
CA GLY A 59 3.86 15.57 2.97
C GLY A 59 4.69 15.36 1.71
N PRO A 60 5.95 14.88 1.85
CA PRO A 60 6.90 14.81 0.74
C PRO A 60 6.44 13.85 -0.38
N LEU A 61 5.76 12.75 -0.05
CA LEU A 61 5.25 11.79 -1.04
C LEU A 61 3.89 12.16 -1.62
N ASN A 62 3.28 13.26 -1.16
CA ASN A 62 1.98 13.75 -1.63
C ASN A 62 2.11 14.85 -2.69
N ASN A 63 3.28 15.49 -2.76
CA ASN A 63 3.64 16.46 -3.78
C ASN A 63 4.99 16.07 -4.37
N THR A 64 4.97 15.36 -5.50
CA THR A 64 6.19 14.85 -6.14
C THR A 64 6.43 15.53 -7.48
N LYS A 65 7.68 15.53 -7.93
CA LYS A 65 7.97 15.82 -9.34
C LYS A 65 7.28 14.80 -10.27
N VAL A 66 7.27 15.09 -11.55
CA VAL A 66 6.83 14.13 -12.58
C VAL A 66 7.92 13.07 -12.73
N PHE A 67 7.53 11.82 -12.73
CA PHE A 67 8.38 10.68 -13.03
C PHE A 67 8.10 10.21 -14.45
N VAL A 68 9.12 10.21 -15.29
CA VAL A 68 9.07 9.60 -16.62
C VAL A 68 9.64 8.20 -16.49
N VAL A 69 8.80 7.19 -16.68
CA VAL A 69 9.21 5.79 -16.52
C VAL A 69 9.98 5.36 -17.76
N PRO A 70 11.26 4.95 -17.65
CA PRO A 70 12.03 4.49 -18.79
C PRO A 70 11.47 3.18 -19.37
N SER A 71 11.76 2.90 -20.64
CA SER A 71 11.45 1.62 -21.25
C SER A 71 12.08 0.45 -20.47
N GLY A 72 11.39 -0.67 -20.36
CA GLY A 72 11.83 -1.86 -19.61
C GLY A 72 11.87 -1.66 -18.09
N LYS A 73 11.20 -0.62 -17.58
CA LYS A 73 11.07 -0.40 -16.12
C LYS A 73 9.62 -0.15 -15.72
N TYR A 74 9.33 -0.39 -14.46
CA TYR A 74 8.02 -0.18 -13.84
C TYR A 74 8.11 0.83 -12.71
N PHE A 75 6.99 1.49 -12.46
CA PHE A 75 6.80 2.38 -11.32
C PHE A 75 5.73 1.79 -10.40
N ALA A 76 6.14 1.30 -9.25
CA ALA A 76 5.24 0.73 -8.26
C ALA A 76 4.94 1.76 -7.16
N MET A 77 3.71 1.76 -6.71
CA MET A 77 3.27 2.56 -5.56
C MET A 77 2.55 1.66 -4.56
N GLY A 78 2.90 1.78 -3.29
CA GLY A 78 2.18 1.09 -2.24
C GLY A 78 0.76 1.62 -2.09
N ASP A 79 -0.17 0.72 -1.76
CA ASP A 79 -1.55 1.05 -1.45
C ASP A 79 -1.68 1.92 -0.19
N ASN A 80 -0.86 1.70 0.82
CA ASN A 80 -0.73 2.61 1.98
C ASN A 80 0.16 3.80 1.61
N ARG A 81 -0.42 4.75 0.89
CA ARG A 81 0.23 5.86 0.19
C ARG A 81 1.20 6.68 1.03
N ASP A 82 0.88 6.91 2.30
CA ASP A 82 1.68 7.76 3.19
C ASP A 82 2.65 6.94 4.06
N ASN A 83 2.61 5.61 3.97
CA ASN A 83 3.45 4.70 4.74
C ASN A 83 4.07 3.60 3.85
N SER A 84 4.49 3.97 2.65
CA SER A 84 5.14 3.08 1.70
C SER A 84 6.47 3.66 1.24
N GLN A 85 7.52 2.85 1.33
CA GLN A 85 8.77 3.09 0.61
C GLN A 85 8.63 2.43 -0.76
N ASP A 86 8.39 3.23 -1.79
CA ASP A 86 8.09 2.76 -3.14
C ASP A 86 8.84 3.58 -4.20
N SER A 87 8.46 3.45 -5.46
CA SER A 87 9.16 4.11 -6.57
C SER A 87 9.19 5.64 -6.50
N ARG A 88 8.40 6.27 -5.64
CA ARG A 88 8.48 7.71 -5.38
C ARG A 88 9.76 8.11 -4.66
N VAL A 89 10.42 7.16 -3.98
CA VAL A 89 11.69 7.35 -3.27
C VAL A 89 12.80 6.77 -4.14
N LEU A 90 13.34 7.62 -5.03
CA LEU A 90 14.27 7.19 -6.09
C LEU A 90 15.55 6.56 -5.55
N ASP A 91 16.05 7.06 -4.42
CA ASP A 91 17.31 6.62 -3.82
C ASP A 91 17.22 5.28 -3.09
N LEU A 92 15.98 4.82 -2.81
CA LEU A 92 15.75 3.56 -2.10
C LEU A 92 15.16 2.48 -3.02
N VAL A 93 14.09 2.79 -3.72
CA VAL A 93 13.40 1.82 -4.60
C VAL A 93 13.53 2.22 -6.07
N GLY A 94 13.16 3.45 -6.41
CA GLY A 94 13.22 3.97 -7.77
C GLY A 94 12.40 3.13 -8.77
N PHE A 95 12.84 3.12 -10.02
CA PHE A 95 12.21 2.34 -11.09
C PHE A 95 12.62 0.87 -11.03
N ILE A 96 11.66 -0.03 -11.07
CA ILE A 96 11.86 -1.48 -10.99
C ILE A 96 12.19 -2.02 -12.39
N PRO A 97 13.37 -2.62 -12.62
CA PRO A 97 13.66 -3.27 -13.89
C PRO A 97 12.72 -4.44 -14.18
N GLU A 98 12.31 -4.60 -15.44
CA GLU A 98 11.42 -5.68 -15.85
C GLU A 98 11.94 -7.07 -15.47
N LYS A 99 13.26 -7.28 -15.60
CA LYS A 99 13.94 -8.54 -15.22
C LYS A 99 13.80 -8.92 -13.74
N ASN A 100 13.41 -7.96 -12.88
CA ASN A 100 13.20 -8.21 -11.45
C ASN A 100 11.76 -8.65 -11.15
N LEU A 101 10.86 -8.68 -12.13
CA LEU A 101 9.50 -9.17 -11.95
C LEU A 101 9.54 -10.70 -11.96
N VAL A 102 9.07 -11.33 -10.89
CA VAL A 102 9.03 -12.79 -10.75
C VAL A 102 7.66 -13.33 -11.19
N GLY A 103 6.57 -12.67 -10.77
CA GLY A 103 5.22 -13.08 -11.09
C GLY A 103 4.18 -12.27 -10.35
N ARG A 104 2.91 -12.56 -10.64
CA ARG A 104 1.77 -11.95 -9.95
C ARG A 104 1.49 -12.72 -8.65
N ALA A 105 1.20 -11.96 -7.58
CA ALA A 105 0.68 -12.57 -6.36
C ALA A 105 -0.81 -12.92 -6.58
N GLU A 106 -1.16 -14.20 -6.43
CA GLU A 106 -2.50 -14.70 -6.72
C GLU A 106 -3.31 -14.94 -5.45
N ILE A 107 -2.67 -15.51 -4.42
CA ILE A 107 -3.35 -15.89 -3.18
C ILE A 107 -2.50 -15.60 -1.95
N LEU A 108 -3.16 -15.36 -0.82
CA LEU A 108 -2.57 -15.35 0.50
C LEU A 108 -2.57 -16.77 1.06
N PHE A 109 -1.39 -17.38 1.22
CA PHE A 109 -1.31 -18.70 1.86
C PHE A 109 -1.00 -18.63 3.35
N PHE A 110 -0.48 -17.50 3.84
CA PHE A 110 -0.16 -17.30 5.26
C PHE A 110 -0.34 -15.83 5.66
N SER A 111 -0.91 -15.58 6.84
CA SER A 111 -1.09 -14.23 7.36
C SER A 111 -1.05 -14.23 8.89
N VAL A 112 -0.25 -13.34 9.46
CA VAL A 112 -0.15 -13.12 10.91
C VAL A 112 -0.61 -11.71 11.29
N ASN A 113 -0.99 -11.53 12.55
CA ASN A 113 -1.42 -10.24 13.09
C ASN A 113 -0.29 -9.43 13.75
N GLY A 114 0.95 -9.92 13.67
CA GLY A 114 2.13 -9.29 14.29
C GLY A 114 2.22 -9.44 15.82
N LEU A 115 1.45 -10.34 16.42
CA LEU A 115 1.48 -10.62 17.86
C LEU A 115 2.53 -11.65 18.27
N ALA A 116 3.16 -12.30 17.31
CA ALA A 116 4.19 -13.33 17.57
C ALA A 116 5.39 -13.13 16.68
N GLU A 117 6.57 -13.29 17.24
CA GLU A 117 7.83 -13.42 16.51
C GLU A 117 7.95 -14.83 15.91
N ILE A 118 8.82 -15.00 14.89
CA ILE A 118 8.96 -16.29 14.19
C ILE A 118 9.29 -17.45 15.14
N TRP A 119 10.10 -17.19 16.17
CA TRP A 119 10.52 -18.17 17.17
C TRP A 119 9.51 -18.40 18.30
N GLU A 120 8.45 -17.60 18.39
CA GLU A 120 7.40 -17.72 19.41
C GLU A 120 6.26 -18.64 18.92
N PHE A 121 6.58 -19.88 18.51
CA PHE A 121 5.62 -20.81 17.91
C PHE A 121 4.41 -21.12 18.80
N TRP A 122 4.55 -21.00 20.13
CA TRP A 122 3.44 -21.17 21.09
C TRP A 122 2.38 -20.06 21.01
N LYS A 123 2.73 -18.90 20.43
CA LYS A 123 1.79 -17.80 20.19
C LYS A 123 1.12 -17.86 18.80
N TRP A 124 1.61 -18.70 17.90
CA TRP A 124 1.11 -18.79 16.53
C TRP A 124 -0.39 -19.08 16.43
N PRO A 125 -1.00 -19.97 17.25
CA PRO A 125 -2.44 -20.21 17.17
C PRO A 125 -3.30 -18.94 17.32
N ALA A 126 -2.84 -18.00 18.17
CA ALA A 126 -3.51 -16.71 18.36
C ALA A 126 -3.07 -15.61 17.36
N ALA A 127 -1.89 -15.80 16.76
CA ALA A 127 -1.31 -14.83 15.83
C ALA A 127 -1.70 -15.08 14.38
N ILE A 128 -2.03 -16.32 14.01
CA ILE A 128 -2.39 -16.71 12.65
C ILE A 128 -3.81 -16.23 12.31
N ARG A 129 -3.95 -15.59 11.16
CA ARG A 129 -5.24 -15.14 10.63
C ARG A 129 -5.81 -16.17 9.66
N PHE A 130 -6.37 -17.25 10.19
CA PHE A 130 -6.93 -18.34 9.39
C PHE A 130 -7.97 -17.90 8.37
N THR A 131 -8.76 -16.88 8.70
CA THR A 131 -9.80 -16.32 7.80
C THR A 131 -9.24 -15.68 6.54
N ARG A 132 -7.92 -15.44 6.46
CA ARG A 132 -7.26 -14.84 5.30
C ARG A 132 -6.55 -15.87 4.42
N PHE A 133 -6.54 -17.13 4.80
CA PHE A 133 -5.90 -18.18 4.00
C PHE A 133 -6.67 -18.38 2.71
N PHE A 134 -5.92 -18.56 1.63
CA PHE A 134 -6.44 -18.77 0.29
C PHE A 134 -7.33 -17.63 -0.24
N GLN A 135 -7.26 -16.44 0.37
CA GLN A 135 -7.89 -15.26 -0.22
C GLN A 135 -7.14 -14.84 -1.48
N SER A 136 -7.90 -14.57 -2.54
CA SER A 136 -7.37 -13.99 -3.77
C SER A 136 -6.81 -12.59 -3.51
N ILE A 137 -5.77 -12.24 -4.25
CA ILE A 137 -5.18 -10.89 -4.29
C ILE A 137 -5.56 -10.29 -5.64
N ASP A 138 -6.57 -9.42 -5.64
CA ASP A 138 -7.06 -8.71 -6.84
C ASP A 138 -6.27 -7.44 -7.16
#